data_100e103e9d4ab47958360b6592f3640c
#
_entry.id   100e103e9d4ab47958360b6592f3640c
#
_cell.length_a   1.000
_cell.length_b   1.000
_cell.length_c   1.000
_cell.angle_alpha   90.00
_cell.angle_beta   90.00
_cell.angle_gamma   90.00
#
_symmetry.space_group_name_H-M   'P 1'
#
loop_
_entity.id
_entity.type
_entity.pdbx_description
1 polymer ?
#
loop_
_entity_poly.entity_id
_entity_poly.type
_entity_poly.pdbx_seq_one_letter_code
_entity_poly.pdbx_strand_id
1 'polypeptide(L)'
;MTELYRTVSWKAGETADWSKVRSFFFPSAVIFLRTSRTASSAFTVEGFIDDFVTFANRDEVKKNGFGERILTMKPTVFRDIAQILVLYEAQIPNSPRGPQRGVDSFQLVKADGRWWILGIANDIVTAENPVPPALRN
;
A
#
# COMPACT_ATOMS: atom_id res chain seq x y z
N MET A 1 -0.40 -9.87 4.35
CA MET A 1 -0.48 -8.89 3.25
C MET A 1 -1.91 -8.57 2.83
N THR A 2 -2.71 -9.58 2.57
CA THR A 2 -4.11 -9.37 2.16
C THR A 2 -4.90 -8.48 3.13
N GLU A 3 -4.70 -8.68 4.44
CA GLU A 3 -5.37 -7.89 5.48
C GLU A 3 -5.01 -6.39 5.40
N LEU A 4 -3.74 -6.06 5.13
CA LEU A 4 -3.33 -4.67 4.99
C LEU A 4 -4.09 -3.97 3.86
N TYR A 5 -4.12 -4.60 2.69
CA TYR A 5 -4.80 -4.02 1.51
C TYR A 5 -6.31 -3.92 1.74
N ARG A 6 -6.90 -4.88 2.43
CA ARG A 6 -8.31 -4.81 2.81
C ARG A 6 -8.56 -3.66 3.78
N THR A 7 -7.68 -3.47 4.76
CA THR A 7 -7.85 -2.45 5.80
C THR A 7 -7.72 -1.04 5.25
N VAL A 8 -6.94 -0.83 4.18
CA VAL A 8 -6.83 0.48 3.51
C VAL A 8 -7.85 0.66 2.39
N SER A 9 -8.93 -0.11 2.43
CA SER A 9 -10.03 -0.01 1.45
C SER A 9 -11.33 0.25 2.20
N TRP A 10 -12.19 1.09 1.65
CA TRP A 10 -13.47 1.43 2.28
C TRP A 10 -14.52 1.80 1.24
N LYS A 11 -15.78 1.62 1.60
CA LYS A 11 -16.94 1.97 0.78
C LYS A 11 -17.28 3.45 0.91
N ALA A 12 -18.09 3.95 0.00
CA ALA A 12 -18.62 5.32 0.05
C ALA A 12 -19.21 5.63 1.44
N GLY A 13 -18.82 6.76 2.02
CA GLY A 13 -19.29 7.18 3.33
C GLY A 13 -18.63 6.50 4.53
N GLU A 14 -17.78 5.50 4.29
CA GLU A 14 -17.02 4.81 5.33
C GLU A 14 -15.60 5.38 5.43
N THR A 15 -14.84 4.91 6.40
CA THR A 15 -13.42 5.23 6.58
C THR A 15 -12.65 3.97 6.96
N ALA A 16 -11.34 4.01 6.81
CA ALA A 16 -10.49 2.89 7.22
C ALA A 16 -10.30 2.89 8.74
N ASP A 17 -9.97 1.72 9.27
CA ASP A 17 -9.52 1.58 10.66
C ASP A 17 -8.02 1.88 10.73
N TRP A 18 -7.70 3.14 10.98
CA TRP A 18 -6.31 3.62 11.00
C TRP A 18 -5.49 3.03 12.14
N SER A 19 -6.12 2.69 13.27
CA SER A 19 -5.45 1.97 14.36
C SER A 19 -5.00 0.60 13.92
N LYS A 20 -5.82 -0.10 13.13
CA LYS A 20 -5.46 -1.40 12.57
C LYS A 20 -4.35 -1.27 11.53
N VAL A 21 -4.40 -0.25 10.68
CA VAL A 21 -3.32 0.04 9.73
C VAL A 21 -2.00 0.22 10.48
N ARG A 22 -2.00 1.06 11.52
CA ARG A 22 -0.81 1.30 12.36
C ARG A 22 -0.26 0.00 12.92
N SER A 23 -1.11 -0.91 13.34
CA SER A 23 -0.71 -2.15 14.00
C SER A 23 0.09 -3.12 13.11
N PHE A 24 0.04 -2.98 11.79
CA PHE A 24 0.83 -3.81 10.87
C PHE A 24 2.31 -3.43 10.87
N PHE A 25 2.64 -2.23 11.30
CA PHE A 25 3.98 -1.67 11.15
C PHE A 25 4.79 -1.74 12.43
N PHE A 26 6.07 -2.06 12.29
CA PHE A 26 7.02 -1.81 13.35
C PHE A 26 7.08 -0.30 13.60
N PRO A 27 7.19 0.16 14.87
CA PRO A 27 7.07 1.61 15.17
C PRO A 27 8.03 2.52 14.40
N SER A 28 9.23 2.04 14.10
CA SER A 28 10.23 2.81 13.35
C SER A 28 10.25 2.50 11.85
N ALA A 29 9.20 1.88 11.32
CA ALA A 29 9.13 1.55 9.90
C ALA A 29 9.23 2.80 9.02
N VAL A 30 9.79 2.64 7.82
CA VAL A 30 9.89 3.69 6.82
C VAL A 30 9.03 3.30 5.63
N ILE A 31 8.20 4.23 5.17
CA ILE A 31 7.35 4.04 4.00
C ILE A 31 7.77 5.06 2.93
N PHE A 32 8.34 4.58 1.84
CA PHE A 32 8.82 5.41 0.74
C PHE A 32 7.88 5.26 -0.45
N LEU A 33 7.14 6.31 -0.75
CA LEU A 33 6.08 6.28 -1.75
C LEU A 33 6.34 7.25 -2.89
N ARG A 34 5.93 6.85 -4.08
CA ARG A 34 5.79 7.75 -5.22
C ARG A 34 4.61 8.68 -4.97
N THR A 35 4.88 9.99 -4.87
CA THR A 35 3.86 11.01 -4.58
C THR A 35 3.38 11.73 -5.83
N SER A 36 4.16 11.66 -6.92
CA SER A 36 3.80 12.16 -8.25
C SER A 36 4.62 11.42 -9.30
N ARG A 37 4.45 11.79 -10.57
CA ARG A 37 5.25 11.20 -11.67
C ARG A 37 6.77 11.35 -11.45
N THR A 38 7.18 12.41 -10.80
CA THR A 38 8.60 12.80 -10.71
C THR A 38 9.10 12.91 -9.28
N ALA A 39 8.25 12.67 -8.29
CA ALA A 39 8.60 12.86 -6.87
C ALA A 39 8.25 11.65 -6.04
N SER A 40 9.03 11.46 -4.99
CA SER A 40 8.80 10.45 -3.96
C SER A 40 9.08 11.07 -2.59
N SER A 41 8.47 10.51 -1.56
CA SER A 41 8.68 10.97 -0.19
C SER A 41 8.80 9.79 0.75
N ALA A 42 9.64 9.94 1.78
CA ALA A 42 9.75 8.99 2.87
C ALA A 42 8.86 9.45 4.02
N PHE A 43 8.10 8.52 4.56
CA PHE A 43 7.18 8.76 5.68
C PHE A 43 7.52 7.89 6.86
N THR A 44 7.29 8.41 8.07
CA THR A 44 7.10 7.58 9.26
C THR A 44 5.73 6.91 9.16
N VAL A 45 5.45 5.97 10.06
CA VAL A 45 4.11 5.34 10.12
C VAL A 45 3.02 6.40 10.31
N GLU A 46 3.21 7.33 11.25
CA GLU A 46 2.22 8.39 11.49
C GLU A 46 2.09 9.33 10.30
N GLY A 47 3.20 9.70 9.67
CA GLY A 47 3.19 10.53 8.47
C GLY A 47 2.47 9.87 7.30
N PHE A 48 2.66 8.57 7.13
CA PHE A 48 1.94 7.77 6.12
C PHE A 48 0.43 7.77 6.38
N ILE A 49 0.03 7.55 7.64
CA ILE A 49 -1.39 7.57 8.02
C ILE A 49 -1.99 8.96 7.78
N ASP A 50 -1.29 10.01 8.20
CA ASP A 50 -1.76 11.40 8.00
C ASP A 50 -1.93 11.72 6.51
N ASP A 51 -1.01 11.29 5.68
CA ASP A 51 -1.10 11.48 4.22
C ASP A 51 -2.32 10.74 3.66
N PHE A 52 -2.55 9.51 4.11
CA PHE A 52 -3.68 8.71 3.68
C PHE A 52 -5.01 9.30 4.16
N VAL A 53 -5.07 9.82 5.38
CA VAL A 53 -6.24 10.50 5.91
C VAL A 53 -6.57 11.75 5.08
N THR A 54 -5.55 12.51 4.70
CA THR A 54 -5.72 13.68 3.82
C THR A 54 -6.32 13.27 2.48
N PHE A 55 -5.83 12.19 1.89
CA PHE A 55 -6.39 11.63 0.67
C PHE A 55 -7.85 11.19 0.87
N ALA A 56 -8.14 10.49 1.97
CA ALA A 56 -9.48 10.01 2.28
C ALA A 56 -10.50 11.14 2.48
N ASN A 57 -10.04 12.33 2.87
CA ASN A 57 -10.89 13.50 3.08
C ASN A 57 -11.19 14.31 1.81
N ARG A 58 -10.63 13.93 0.67
CA ARG A 58 -11.02 14.54 -0.61
C ARG A 58 -12.48 14.21 -0.91
N ASP A 59 -13.23 15.18 -1.43
CA ASP A 59 -14.67 15.04 -1.70
C ASP A 59 -14.98 13.81 -2.56
N GLU A 60 -14.20 13.59 -3.62
CA GLU A 60 -14.35 12.46 -4.51
C GLU A 60 -14.21 11.12 -3.78
N VAL A 61 -13.23 11.02 -2.89
CA VAL A 61 -12.94 9.80 -2.14
C VAL A 61 -13.99 9.54 -1.07
N LYS A 62 -14.42 10.58 -0.36
CA LYS A 62 -15.53 10.46 0.60
C LYS A 62 -16.81 9.98 -0.06
N LYS A 63 -17.10 10.53 -1.24
CA LYS A 63 -18.33 10.22 -1.97
C LYS A 63 -18.32 8.81 -2.53
N ASN A 64 -17.20 8.34 -3.05
CA ASN A 64 -17.12 7.11 -3.84
C ASN A 64 -16.43 5.96 -3.13
N GLY A 65 -15.68 6.22 -2.05
CA GLY A 65 -14.85 5.22 -1.42
C GLY A 65 -13.51 5.06 -2.12
N PHE A 66 -12.76 4.04 -1.71
CA PHE A 66 -11.45 3.72 -2.25
C PHE A 66 -11.17 2.23 -2.08
N GLY A 67 -10.50 1.62 -3.03
CA GLY A 67 -10.12 0.23 -2.94
C GLY A 67 -8.72 -0.04 -3.46
N GLU A 68 -8.01 -0.88 -2.73
CA GLU A 68 -6.76 -1.48 -3.19
C GLU A 68 -6.89 -2.99 -3.13
N ARG A 69 -6.36 -3.68 -4.12
CA ARG A 69 -6.36 -5.14 -4.13
C ARG A 69 -5.06 -5.69 -4.68
N ILE A 70 -4.66 -6.83 -4.15
CA ILE A 70 -3.48 -7.55 -4.63
C ILE A 70 -3.84 -8.29 -5.92
N LEU A 71 -3.04 -8.09 -6.95
CA LEU A 71 -3.13 -8.86 -8.20
C LEU A 71 -2.18 -10.05 -8.20
N THR A 72 -0.94 -9.82 -7.77
CA THR A 72 0.10 -10.85 -7.72
C THR A 72 1.02 -10.56 -6.54
N MET A 73 1.51 -11.60 -5.88
CA MET A 73 2.39 -11.46 -4.74
C MET A 73 3.51 -12.49 -4.82
N LYS A 74 4.74 -12.06 -4.57
CA LYS A 74 5.94 -12.91 -4.59
C LYS A 74 6.71 -12.79 -3.27
N PRO A 75 6.43 -13.66 -2.29
CA PRO A 75 7.17 -13.68 -1.04
C PRO A 75 8.47 -14.47 -1.17
N THR A 76 9.49 -14.01 -0.44
CA THR A 76 10.73 -14.74 -0.20
C THR A 76 10.98 -14.70 1.31
N VAL A 77 11.01 -15.86 1.94
CA VAL A 77 11.07 -15.96 3.39
C VAL A 77 12.31 -16.75 3.81
N PHE A 78 13.04 -16.22 4.77
CA PHE A 78 14.11 -16.95 5.45
C PHE A 78 13.94 -16.78 6.96
N ARG A 79 13.47 -17.84 7.62
CA ARG A 79 13.19 -17.86 9.08
C ARG A 79 12.31 -16.68 9.48
N ASP A 80 12.87 -15.72 10.20
CA ASP A 80 12.14 -14.60 10.78
C ASP A 80 12.23 -13.31 9.96
N ILE A 81 12.72 -13.40 8.73
CA ILE A 81 12.72 -12.27 7.79
C ILE A 81 12.02 -12.65 6.49
N ALA A 82 11.39 -11.66 5.87
CA ALA A 82 10.72 -11.86 4.59
C ALA A 82 10.80 -10.60 3.74
N GLN A 83 10.82 -10.81 2.43
CA GLN A 83 10.68 -9.76 1.45
C GLN A 83 9.53 -10.14 0.53
N ILE A 84 8.63 -9.20 0.24
CA ILE A 84 7.47 -9.47 -0.59
C ILE A 84 7.31 -8.37 -1.63
N LEU A 85 7.28 -8.75 -2.90
CA LEU A 85 6.86 -7.87 -3.99
C LEU A 85 5.36 -8.07 -4.21
N VAL A 86 4.61 -6.98 -4.28
CA VAL A 86 3.17 -6.99 -4.48
C VAL A 86 2.82 -6.12 -5.67
N LEU A 87 2.20 -6.71 -6.69
CA LEU A 87 1.51 -5.95 -7.72
C LEU A 87 0.09 -5.71 -7.23
N TYR A 88 -0.29 -4.45 -7.13
CA TYR A 88 -1.63 -4.07 -6.67
C TYR A 88 -2.33 -3.16 -7.67
N GLU A 89 -3.62 -3.05 -7.49
CA GLU A 89 -4.47 -2.11 -8.22
C GLU A 89 -5.23 -1.25 -7.23
N ALA A 90 -5.18 0.07 -7.43
CA ALA A 90 -5.89 1.04 -6.60
C ALA A 90 -6.91 1.78 -7.44
N GLN A 91 -8.11 2.01 -6.89
CA GLN A 91 -9.19 2.64 -7.61
C GLN A 91 -10.09 3.46 -6.70
N ILE A 92 -10.48 4.64 -7.19
CA ILE A 92 -11.62 5.39 -6.65
C ILE A 92 -12.82 5.02 -7.53
N PRO A 93 -13.84 4.31 -7.01
CA PRO A 93 -15.01 3.93 -7.81
C PRO A 93 -15.67 5.14 -8.45
N ASN A 94 -16.14 4.99 -9.68
CA ASN A 94 -16.80 6.05 -10.46
C ASN A 94 -15.90 7.25 -10.79
N SER A 95 -14.61 7.14 -10.58
CA SER A 95 -13.66 8.18 -10.99
C SER A 95 -13.50 8.15 -12.52
N PRO A 96 -13.37 9.32 -13.18
CA PRO A 96 -13.03 9.37 -14.60
C PRO A 96 -11.62 8.81 -14.87
N ARG A 97 -10.74 8.78 -13.87
CA ARG A 97 -9.47 8.08 -13.96
C ARG A 97 -9.70 6.59 -13.72
N GLY A 98 -9.16 5.75 -14.58
CA GLY A 98 -9.20 4.30 -14.40
C GLY A 98 -8.35 3.85 -13.20
N PRO A 99 -8.39 2.54 -12.90
CA PRO A 99 -7.54 1.99 -11.84
C PRO A 99 -6.08 2.21 -12.14
N GLN A 100 -5.30 2.46 -11.07
CA GLN A 100 -3.86 2.61 -11.14
C GLN A 100 -3.20 1.38 -10.56
N ARG A 101 -2.20 0.84 -11.25
CA ARG A 101 -1.40 -0.26 -10.73
C ARG A 101 -0.05 0.22 -10.24
N GLY A 102 0.45 -0.42 -9.22
CA GLY A 102 1.76 -0.15 -8.68
C GLY A 102 2.38 -1.42 -8.13
N VAL A 103 3.65 -1.29 -7.75
CA VAL A 103 4.40 -2.37 -7.11
C VAL A 103 4.89 -1.88 -5.76
N ASP A 104 4.54 -2.62 -4.72
CA ASP A 104 5.05 -2.41 -3.37
C ASP A 104 6.11 -3.46 -3.07
N SER A 105 7.23 -3.01 -2.52
CA SER A 105 8.28 -3.89 -2.01
C SER A 105 8.28 -3.79 -0.49
N PHE A 106 7.97 -4.91 0.17
CA PHE A 106 7.88 -4.99 1.62
C PHE A 106 9.09 -5.68 2.21
N GLN A 107 9.58 -5.14 3.33
CA GLN A 107 10.52 -5.80 4.21
C GLN A 107 9.82 -6.11 5.52
N LEU A 108 9.82 -7.40 5.93
CA LEU A 108 9.14 -7.84 7.13
C LEU A 108 10.08 -8.58 8.07
N VAL A 109 9.74 -8.53 9.35
CA VAL A 109 10.42 -9.31 10.38
C VAL A 109 9.39 -9.96 11.29
N LYS A 110 9.69 -11.18 11.73
CA LYS A 110 8.89 -11.86 12.75
C LYS A 110 9.52 -11.61 14.11
N ALA A 111 8.77 -10.99 15.00
CA ALA A 111 9.16 -10.68 16.35
C ALA A 111 7.93 -10.73 17.25
N ASP A 112 8.12 -11.14 18.51
CA ASP A 112 7.02 -11.25 19.48
C ASP A 112 5.85 -12.09 18.98
N GLY A 113 6.17 -13.16 18.23
CA GLY A 113 5.17 -14.12 17.74
C GLY A 113 4.36 -13.65 16.53
N ARG A 114 4.73 -12.55 15.87
CA ARG A 114 4.00 -12.06 14.71
C ARG A 114 4.93 -11.39 13.68
N TRP A 115 4.41 -11.24 12.46
CA TRP A 115 5.11 -10.49 11.42
C TRP A 115 4.82 -9.00 11.52
N TRP A 116 5.87 -8.20 11.33
CA TRP A 116 5.81 -6.73 11.33
C TRP A 116 6.38 -6.20 10.03
N ILE A 117 5.81 -5.13 9.52
CA ILE A 117 6.36 -4.42 8.36
C ILE A 117 7.43 -3.44 8.86
N LEU A 118 8.68 -3.63 8.40
CA LEU A 118 9.79 -2.72 8.70
C LEU A 118 9.89 -1.59 7.69
N GLY A 119 9.45 -1.81 6.47
CA GLY A 119 9.51 -0.80 5.43
C GLY A 119 8.76 -1.20 4.19
N ILE A 120 8.37 -0.18 3.43
CA ILE A 120 7.76 -0.32 2.11
C ILE A 120 8.47 0.65 1.18
N ALA A 121 8.76 0.21 -0.03
CA ALA A 121 9.12 1.07 -1.15
C ALA A 121 8.13 0.82 -2.27
N ASN A 122 7.70 1.89 -2.93
CA ASN A 122 6.61 1.84 -3.91
C ASN A 122 7.03 2.53 -5.20
N ASP A 123 6.59 1.97 -6.33
CA ASP A 123 6.60 2.68 -7.60
C ASP A 123 5.36 2.32 -8.42
N ILE A 124 5.09 3.13 -9.43
CA ILE A 124 3.86 3.06 -10.22
C ILE A 124 4.14 2.37 -11.54
N VAL A 125 3.21 1.53 -11.98
CA VAL A 125 3.26 0.90 -13.31
C VAL A 125 2.81 1.91 -14.34
N THR A 126 3.65 2.11 -15.36
CA THR A 126 3.37 2.99 -16.51
C THR A 126 3.76 2.27 -17.80
N ALA A 127 3.50 2.90 -18.95
CA ALA A 127 3.94 2.35 -20.23
C ALA A 127 5.47 2.24 -20.33
N GLU A 128 6.19 3.21 -19.76
CA GLU A 128 7.66 3.21 -19.73
C GLU A 128 8.23 2.31 -18.62
N ASN A 129 7.40 1.96 -17.64
CA ASN A 129 7.78 1.16 -16.48
C ASN A 129 6.74 0.04 -16.29
N PRO A 130 6.76 -0.98 -17.17
CA PRO A 130 5.74 -2.02 -17.16
C PRO A 130 5.89 -2.99 -16.00
N VAL A 131 4.87 -3.78 -15.77
CA VAL A 131 4.86 -4.83 -14.72
C VAL A 131 6.08 -5.73 -14.91
N PRO A 132 6.91 -5.93 -13.85
CA PRO A 132 8.08 -6.80 -13.96
C PRO A 132 7.69 -8.26 -14.25
N PRO A 133 8.53 -9.00 -15.01
CA PRO A 133 8.22 -10.38 -15.39
C PRO A 133 7.87 -11.28 -14.20
N ALA A 134 8.54 -11.09 -13.05
CA ALA A 134 8.30 -11.89 -11.85
C ALA A 134 6.87 -11.74 -11.31
N LEU A 135 6.17 -10.67 -11.64
CA LEU A 135 4.80 -10.38 -11.17
C LEU A 135 3.74 -10.58 -12.26
N ARG A 136 4.13 -11.03 -13.43
CA ARG A 136 3.18 -11.39 -14.49
C ARG A 136 2.64 -12.81 -14.25
N ASN A 137 1.40 -13.00 -14.57
CA ASN A 137 0.79 -14.34 -14.56
C ASN A 137 0.98 -15.02 -15.90
#